data_872cfbf2ce646b6620ba4c0f9ad3c5c8
#
_entry.id   872cfbf2ce646b6620ba4c0f9ad3c5c8
#
_cell.length_a   1.000
_cell.length_b   1.000
_cell.length_c   1.000
_cell.angle_alpha   90.00
_cell.angle_beta   90.00
_cell.angle_gamma   90.00
#
_symmetry.space_group_name_H-M   'P 1'
#
loop_
_entity.id
_entity.type
_entity.pdbx_description
1 polymer ?
#
loop_
_entity_poly.entity_id
_entity_poly.type
_entity_poly.pdbx_seq_one_letter_code
_entity_poly.pdbx_strand_id
1 'polypeptide(L)'
;LIFLIFVLIGFSVLKPEFINARSLDNIIRTFSMYGIAALGMTMVILTGGTDLSAGSNMALAGVVGAGLLGNACNAANPIKMPFILNVVFALLACGWIGLLNGICISKLHMAPFVATLATMSLSRGLVYVVADFVVQGVSGSPITFMNDGYYMLGLGDICGIPFQLIVYVVIFVIIYIILKYTRLGRAIYTVGGNTEVARLAGMKPDAIILICYTFCGILAGLAGTILVGKLSSASTVAAKGYELDLITAVALGGTSMEGGKGG
;
A
#
# COMPACT_ATOMS: atom_id res chain seq x y z
N LEU A 1 20.61 -9.11 10.33
CA LEU A 1 21.22 -7.79 10.58
C LEU A 1 22.70 -7.78 10.22
N ILE A 2 23.53 -8.73 10.71
CA ILE A 2 24.99 -8.81 10.43
C ILE A 2 25.25 -8.93 8.93
N PHE A 3 24.52 -9.80 8.22
CA PHE A 3 24.63 -9.95 6.77
C PHE A 3 24.29 -8.65 6.03
N LEU A 4 23.23 -7.93 6.44
CA LEU A 4 22.86 -6.65 5.86
C LEU A 4 23.96 -5.60 6.05
N ILE A 5 24.54 -5.51 7.24
CA ILE A 5 25.64 -4.60 7.54
C ILE A 5 26.85 -4.93 6.68
N PHE A 6 27.18 -6.23 6.54
CA PHE A 6 28.29 -6.67 5.68
C PHE A 6 28.07 -6.27 4.21
N VAL A 7 26.86 -6.48 3.70
CA VAL A 7 26.49 -6.08 2.32
C VAL A 7 26.58 -4.57 2.14
N LEU A 8 26.06 -3.77 3.09
CA LEU A 8 26.14 -2.30 3.04
C LEU A 8 27.59 -1.80 3.06
N ILE A 9 28.42 -2.36 3.91
CA ILE A 9 29.87 -2.02 3.96
C ILE A 9 30.55 -2.43 2.66
N GLY A 10 30.31 -3.63 2.15
CA GLY A 10 30.88 -4.11 0.89
C GLY A 10 30.54 -3.19 -0.28
N PHE A 11 29.27 -2.82 -0.45
CA PHE A 11 28.86 -1.88 -1.50
C PHE A 11 29.43 -0.48 -1.32
N SER A 12 29.55 -0.01 -0.07
CA SER A 12 30.14 1.31 0.23
C SER A 12 31.63 1.40 -0.13
N VAL A 13 32.36 0.29 0.04
CA VAL A 13 33.78 0.20 -0.30
C VAL A 13 33.96 0.06 -1.81
N LEU A 14 33.14 -0.79 -2.47
CA LEU A 14 33.24 -1.05 -3.91
C LEU A 14 32.74 0.11 -4.77
N LYS A 15 31.77 0.88 -4.27
CA LYS A 15 31.14 2.01 -4.95
C LYS A 15 30.94 3.16 -3.97
N PRO A 16 31.92 4.05 -3.79
CA PRO A 16 31.81 5.19 -2.87
C PRO A 16 30.60 6.11 -3.16
N GLU A 17 30.13 6.13 -4.42
CA GLU A 17 28.93 6.84 -4.84
C GLU A 17 27.64 6.26 -4.25
N PHE A 18 27.68 5.06 -3.68
CA PHE A 18 26.55 4.41 -3.06
C PHE A 18 26.04 5.20 -1.82
N ILE A 19 26.95 5.80 -1.05
CA ILE A 19 26.61 6.66 0.09
C ILE A 19 26.76 8.13 -0.33
N ASN A 20 25.91 8.60 -1.23
CA ASN A 20 25.76 10.01 -1.52
C ASN A 20 24.38 10.53 -1.08
N ALA A 21 24.24 11.85 -0.97
CA ALA A 21 22.98 12.48 -0.55
C ALA A 21 21.79 12.09 -1.42
N ARG A 22 22.00 11.90 -2.74
CA ARG A 22 20.94 11.50 -3.67
C ARG A 22 20.49 10.04 -3.44
N SER A 23 21.42 9.12 -3.17
CA SER A 23 21.10 7.73 -2.86
C SER A 23 20.33 7.62 -1.55
N LEU A 24 20.77 8.35 -0.52
CA LEU A 24 20.08 8.39 0.77
C LEU A 24 18.67 8.98 0.64
N ASP A 25 18.50 10.07 -0.10
CA ASP A 25 17.18 10.63 -0.39
C ASP A 25 16.27 9.63 -1.08
N ASN A 26 16.76 8.93 -2.10
CA ASN A 26 15.98 7.90 -2.81
C ASN A 26 15.60 6.71 -1.91
N ILE A 27 16.50 6.29 -1.01
CA ILE A 27 16.23 5.24 -0.01
C ILE A 27 15.12 5.70 0.94
N ILE A 28 15.20 6.92 1.48
CA ILE A 28 14.19 7.46 2.40
C ILE A 28 12.81 7.54 1.70
N ARG A 29 12.76 8.00 0.47
CA ARG A 29 11.51 8.07 -0.32
C ARG A 29 10.92 6.68 -0.55
N THR A 30 11.76 5.73 -0.96
CA THR A 30 11.32 4.35 -1.21
C THR A 30 10.87 3.67 0.08
N PHE A 31 11.65 3.79 1.15
CA PHE A 31 11.30 3.29 2.49
C PHE A 31 9.95 3.85 2.97
N SER A 32 9.73 5.15 2.82
CA SER A 32 8.48 5.81 3.26
C SER A 32 7.27 5.25 2.53
N MET A 33 7.37 5.05 1.23
CA MET A 33 6.31 4.47 0.40
C MET A 33 5.98 3.02 0.82
N TYR A 34 7.02 2.16 0.91
CA TYR A 34 6.82 0.78 1.39
C TYR A 34 6.30 0.75 2.82
N GLY A 35 6.81 1.63 3.69
CA GLY A 35 6.39 1.75 5.08
C GLY A 35 4.89 2.02 5.22
N ILE A 36 4.32 2.92 4.40
CA ILE A 36 2.88 3.21 4.42
C ILE A 36 2.06 1.95 4.11
N ALA A 37 2.42 1.20 3.06
CA ALA A 37 1.71 -0.04 2.71
C ALA A 37 1.94 -1.13 3.78
N ALA A 38 3.15 -1.23 4.34
CA ALA A 38 3.51 -2.18 5.38
C ALA A 38 2.72 -1.95 6.69
N LEU A 39 2.40 -0.70 7.03
CA LEU A 39 1.52 -0.41 8.18
C LEU A 39 0.12 -1.02 8.00
N GLY A 40 -0.44 -0.96 6.80
CA GLY A 40 -1.70 -1.64 6.48
C GLY A 40 -1.57 -3.16 6.57
N MET A 41 -0.49 -3.71 6.00
CA MET A 41 -0.18 -5.14 6.06
C MET A 41 0.01 -5.61 7.51
N THR A 42 0.63 -4.80 8.37
CA THR A 42 0.80 -5.11 9.80
C THR A 42 -0.55 -5.33 10.49
N MET A 43 -1.56 -4.48 10.22
CA MET A 43 -2.89 -4.66 10.80
C MET A 43 -3.54 -5.98 10.35
N VAL A 44 -3.34 -6.37 9.10
CA VAL A 44 -3.87 -7.64 8.56
C VAL A 44 -3.14 -8.84 9.17
N ILE A 45 -1.81 -8.82 9.21
CA ILE A 45 -1.00 -9.92 9.78
C ILE A 45 -1.30 -10.08 11.28
N LEU A 46 -1.49 -8.99 12.02
CA LEU A 46 -1.88 -9.07 13.43
C LEU A 46 -3.22 -9.78 13.65
N THR A 47 -4.13 -9.81 12.66
CA THR A 47 -5.37 -10.63 12.73
C THR A 47 -5.17 -12.09 12.31
N GLY A 48 -3.96 -12.52 11.98
CA GLY A 48 -3.64 -13.86 11.49
C GLY A 48 -3.91 -14.05 9.99
N GLY A 49 -4.08 -12.97 9.24
CA GLY A 49 -4.28 -12.99 7.78
C GLY A 49 -3.08 -12.49 6.99
N THR A 50 -3.18 -12.58 5.67
CA THR A 50 -2.22 -11.98 4.72
C THR A 50 -2.99 -11.33 3.58
N ASP A 51 -2.47 -10.23 3.01
CA ASP A 51 -3.08 -9.56 1.86
C ASP A 51 -2.12 -9.54 0.67
N LEU A 52 -2.31 -10.47 -0.25
CA LEU A 52 -1.54 -10.53 -1.48
C LEU A 52 -2.03 -9.53 -2.54
N SER A 53 -3.17 -8.88 -2.32
CA SER A 53 -3.70 -7.91 -3.28
C SER A 53 -3.02 -6.53 -3.17
N ALA A 54 -2.22 -6.27 -2.12
CA ALA A 54 -1.65 -4.97 -1.82
C ALA A 54 -0.84 -4.38 -2.99
N GLY A 55 0.04 -5.17 -3.63
CA GLY A 55 0.81 -4.72 -4.79
C GLY A 55 -0.06 -4.36 -6.00
N SER A 56 -1.09 -5.17 -6.31
CA SER A 56 -2.03 -4.86 -7.39
C SER A 56 -2.92 -3.66 -7.07
N ASN A 57 -3.26 -3.43 -5.79
CA ASN A 57 -3.96 -2.24 -5.34
C ASN A 57 -3.10 -0.98 -5.50
N MET A 58 -1.80 -1.04 -5.26
CA MET A 58 -0.88 0.07 -5.55
C MET A 58 -0.92 0.44 -7.05
N ALA A 59 -0.89 -0.55 -7.93
CA ALA A 59 -1.01 -0.31 -9.37
C ALA A 59 -2.39 0.26 -9.75
N LEU A 60 -3.47 -0.25 -9.14
CA LEU A 60 -4.83 0.23 -9.38
C LEU A 60 -4.98 1.70 -8.98
N ALA A 61 -4.49 2.08 -7.80
CA ALA A 61 -4.48 3.48 -7.37
C ALA A 61 -3.74 4.38 -8.36
N GLY A 62 -2.61 3.91 -8.86
CA GLY A 62 -1.82 4.64 -9.84
C GLY A 62 -2.57 4.88 -11.15
N VAL A 63 -3.17 3.83 -11.71
CA VAL A 63 -3.87 3.93 -13.00
C VAL A 63 -5.18 4.71 -12.85
N VAL A 64 -5.95 4.51 -11.79
CA VAL A 64 -7.16 5.31 -11.48
C VAL A 64 -6.78 6.78 -11.30
N GLY A 65 -5.73 7.04 -10.51
CA GLY A 65 -5.23 8.38 -10.27
C GLY A 65 -4.77 9.07 -11.56
N ALA A 66 -3.91 8.46 -12.34
CA ALA A 66 -3.43 9.01 -13.60
C ALA A 66 -4.55 9.20 -14.62
N GLY A 67 -5.50 8.25 -14.69
CA GLY A 67 -6.62 8.27 -15.60
C GLY A 67 -7.60 9.42 -15.38
N LEU A 68 -7.83 9.79 -14.12
CA LEU A 68 -8.75 10.87 -13.75
C LEU A 68 -8.11 12.27 -13.83
N LEU A 69 -6.81 12.37 -14.05
CA LEU A 69 -6.11 13.66 -14.10
C LEU A 69 -6.30 14.43 -15.36
N GLY A 70 -6.92 14.06 -16.35
CA GLY A 70 -7.19 14.87 -17.55
C GLY A 70 -5.99 15.52 -18.25
N ASN A 71 -4.81 15.43 -17.65
CA ASN A 71 -3.53 15.90 -18.15
C ASN A 71 -2.63 14.73 -18.55
N ALA A 72 -3.18 13.52 -18.62
CA ALA A 72 -2.44 12.39 -19.16
C ALA A 72 -2.11 12.74 -20.62
N CYS A 73 -0.81 12.79 -20.94
CA CYS A 73 -0.30 13.24 -22.24
C CYS A 73 -0.85 12.39 -23.41
N ASN A 74 -1.39 11.22 -23.10
CA ASN A 74 -1.90 10.24 -24.05
C ASN A 74 -3.36 9.80 -23.75
N ALA A 75 -4.12 10.57 -22.95
CA ALA A 75 -5.51 10.25 -22.66
C ALA A 75 -6.44 10.69 -23.81
N ALA A 76 -7.30 9.78 -24.26
CA ALA A 76 -8.27 10.03 -25.32
C ALA A 76 -9.47 10.89 -24.84
N ASN A 77 -9.88 10.72 -23.58
CA ASN A 77 -10.99 11.46 -22.96
C ASN A 77 -10.58 11.95 -21.56
N PRO A 78 -10.07 13.17 -21.43
CA PRO A 78 -9.62 13.68 -20.16
C PRO A 78 -10.81 14.05 -19.26
N ILE A 79 -11.04 13.25 -18.23
CA ILE A 79 -11.88 13.66 -17.09
C ILE A 79 -11.00 14.54 -16.19
N LYS A 80 -11.16 15.86 -16.30
CA LYS A 80 -10.39 16.81 -15.48
C LYS A 80 -10.91 16.83 -14.05
N MET A 81 -10.21 16.16 -13.14
CA MET A 81 -10.51 16.21 -11.71
C MET A 81 -9.42 16.96 -10.93
N PRO A 82 -9.82 17.73 -9.88
CA PRO A 82 -8.87 18.27 -8.94
C PRO A 82 -8.03 17.17 -8.29
N PHE A 83 -6.75 17.43 -8.04
CA PHE A 83 -5.80 16.47 -7.48
C PHE A 83 -6.32 15.75 -6.22
N ILE A 84 -6.89 16.49 -5.27
CA ILE A 84 -7.42 15.91 -4.01
C ILE A 84 -8.53 14.90 -4.28
N LEU A 85 -9.50 15.23 -5.13
CA LEU A 85 -10.58 14.32 -5.49
C LEU A 85 -10.05 13.08 -6.21
N ASN A 86 -9.07 13.25 -7.07
CA ASN A 86 -8.41 12.20 -7.79
C ASN A 86 -7.77 11.18 -6.81
N VAL A 87 -6.99 11.66 -5.83
CA VAL A 87 -6.41 10.81 -4.78
C VAL A 87 -7.52 10.11 -3.99
N VAL A 88 -8.58 10.82 -3.61
CA VAL A 88 -9.71 10.23 -2.87
C VAL A 88 -10.35 9.08 -3.66
N PHE A 89 -10.61 9.26 -4.96
CA PHE A 89 -11.17 8.19 -5.79
C PHE A 89 -10.23 6.99 -5.92
N ALA A 90 -8.92 7.23 -6.05
CA ALA A 90 -7.92 6.16 -6.07
C ALA A 90 -7.92 5.36 -4.75
N LEU A 91 -7.97 6.05 -3.60
CA LEU A 91 -8.04 5.41 -2.28
C LEU A 91 -9.35 4.65 -2.08
N LEU A 92 -10.48 5.19 -2.53
CA LEU A 92 -11.79 4.52 -2.45
C LEU A 92 -11.81 3.25 -3.30
N ALA A 93 -11.25 3.27 -4.51
CA ALA A 93 -11.15 2.09 -5.36
C ALA A 93 -10.33 0.98 -4.68
N CYS A 94 -9.19 1.32 -4.06
CA CYS A 94 -8.36 0.35 -3.34
C CYS A 94 -9.00 -0.11 -2.02
N GLY A 95 -9.65 0.80 -1.29
CA GLY A 95 -10.44 0.47 -0.11
C GLY A 95 -11.58 -0.48 -0.41
N TRP A 96 -12.22 -0.35 -1.59
CA TRP A 96 -13.23 -1.29 -2.06
C TRP A 96 -12.68 -2.70 -2.28
N ILE A 97 -11.49 -2.85 -2.85
CA ILE A 97 -10.83 -4.16 -2.98
C ILE A 97 -10.50 -4.72 -1.58
N GLY A 98 -9.97 -3.90 -0.67
CA GLY A 98 -9.75 -4.30 0.72
C GLY A 98 -11.04 -4.72 1.43
N LEU A 99 -12.14 -4.01 1.19
CA LEU A 99 -13.47 -4.36 1.72
C LEU A 99 -13.95 -5.72 1.17
N LEU A 100 -13.77 -5.98 -0.13
CA LEU A 100 -14.08 -7.28 -0.73
C LEU A 100 -13.27 -8.41 -0.08
N ASN A 101 -11.96 -8.21 0.15
CA ASN A 101 -11.15 -9.17 0.89
C ASN A 101 -11.73 -9.42 2.29
N GLY A 102 -12.02 -8.34 3.02
CA GLY A 102 -12.61 -8.44 4.34
C GLY A 102 -13.93 -9.21 4.36
N ILE A 103 -14.82 -8.98 3.38
CA ILE A 103 -16.10 -9.70 3.25
C ILE A 103 -15.87 -11.18 2.94
N CYS A 104 -15.01 -11.50 1.96
CA CYS A 104 -14.72 -12.89 1.58
C CYS A 104 -14.17 -13.70 2.75
N ILE A 105 -13.28 -13.09 3.54
CA ILE A 105 -12.63 -13.77 4.67
C ILE A 105 -13.56 -13.86 5.87
N SER A 106 -14.22 -12.75 6.25
CA SER A 106 -15.01 -12.70 7.48
C SER A 106 -16.40 -13.31 7.34
N LYS A 107 -17.07 -13.13 6.18
CA LYS A 107 -18.44 -13.58 5.98
C LYS A 107 -18.54 -14.88 5.23
N LEU A 108 -17.70 -15.09 4.21
CA LEU A 108 -17.69 -16.32 3.42
C LEU A 108 -16.70 -17.35 3.98
N HIS A 109 -15.98 -17.01 5.06
CA HIS A 109 -15.01 -17.88 5.73
C HIS A 109 -13.95 -18.47 4.78
N MET A 110 -13.59 -17.71 3.75
CA MET A 110 -12.53 -18.11 2.82
C MET A 110 -11.16 -17.98 3.49
N ALA A 111 -10.24 -18.89 3.15
CA ALA A 111 -8.85 -18.75 3.59
C ALA A 111 -8.27 -17.42 3.08
N PRO A 112 -7.58 -16.61 3.92
CA PRO A 112 -7.06 -15.31 3.55
C PRO A 112 -6.21 -15.32 2.28
N PHE A 113 -5.33 -16.32 2.15
CA PHE A 113 -4.48 -16.50 0.98
C PHE A 113 -5.30 -16.66 -0.32
N VAL A 114 -6.36 -17.48 -0.31
CA VAL A 114 -7.20 -17.74 -1.49
C VAL A 114 -8.00 -16.49 -1.88
N ALA A 115 -8.63 -15.84 -0.90
CA ALA A 115 -9.42 -14.63 -1.13
C ALA A 115 -8.55 -13.51 -1.72
N THR A 116 -7.37 -13.25 -1.13
CA THR A 116 -6.50 -12.16 -1.57
C THR A 116 -5.76 -12.44 -2.88
N LEU A 117 -5.50 -13.71 -3.23
CA LEU A 117 -5.04 -14.09 -4.57
C LEU A 117 -6.10 -13.82 -5.65
N ALA A 118 -7.35 -14.16 -5.35
CA ALA A 118 -8.45 -13.90 -6.29
C ALA A 118 -8.62 -12.39 -6.52
N THR A 119 -8.62 -11.59 -5.45
CA THR A 119 -8.74 -10.14 -5.55
C THR A 119 -7.48 -9.48 -6.10
N MET A 120 -6.28 -10.05 -5.91
CA MET A 120 -5.06 -9.62 -6.60
C MET A 120 -5.23 -9.72 -8.12
N SER A 121 -5.75 -10.84 -8.60
CA SER A 121 -6.01 -11.05 -10.02
C SER A 121 -7.12 -10.13 -10.54
N LEU A 122 -8.20 -9.94 -9.75
CA LEU A 122 -9.27 -9.00 -10.06
C LEU A 122 -8.73 -7.56 -10.16
N SER A 123 -7.99 -7.10 -9.14
CA SER A 123 -7.41 -5.76 -9.12
C SER A 123 -6.46 -5.55 -10.30
N ARG A 124 -5.62 -6.55 -10.61
CA ARG A 124 -4.73 -6.49 -11.77
C ARG A 124 -5.51 -6.45 -13.09
N GLY A 125 -6.59 -7.20 -13.22
CA GLY A 125 -7.50 -7.11 -14.38
C GLY A 125 -8.11 -5.72 -14.52
N LEU A 126 -8.59 -5.13 -13.41
CA LEU A 126 -9.12 -3.77 -13.40
C LEU A 126 -8.07 -2.72 -13.81
N VAL A 127 -6.81 -2.91 -13.42
CA VAL A 127 -5.69 -2.04 -13.86
C VAL A 127 -5.60 -2.01 -15.38
N TYR A 128 -5.68 -3.15 -16.06
CA TYR A 128 -5.65 -3.21 -17.52
C TYR A 128 -6.90 -2.57 -18.14
N VAL A 129 -8.08 -2.87 -17.61
CA VAL A 129 -9.36 -2.30 -18.13
C VAL A 129 -9.36 -0.77 -18.01
N VAL A 130 -8.95 -0.23 -16.85
CA VAL A 130 -8.91 1.22 -16.65
C VAL A 130 -7.82 1.86 -17.51
N ALA A 131 -6.64 1.24 -17.63
CA ALA A 131 -5.58 1.76 -18.50
C ALA A 131 -6.01 1.80 -19.97
N ASP A 132 -6.66 0.76 -20.46
CA ASP A 132 -7.14 0.68 -21.84
C ASP A 132 -8.26 1.71 -22.14
N PHE A 133 -9.15 1.93 -21.14
CA PHE A 133 -10.18 2.96 -21.21
C PHE A 133 -9.58 4.37 -21.28
N VAL A 134 -8.49 4.63 -20.55
CA VAL A 134 -7.82 5.94 -20.50
C VAL A 134 -6.98 6.19 -21.75
N VAL A 135 -6.19 5.19 -22.17
CA VAL A 135 -5.26 5.25 -23.31
C VAL A 135 -5.81 4.35 -24.41
N GLN A 136 -6.75 4.88 -25.19
CA GLN A 136 -7.38 4.14 -26.27
C GLN A 136 -6.35 3.63 -27.29
N GLY A 137 -6.32 2.32 -27.50
CA GLY A 137 -5.62 1.66 -28.60
C GLY A 137 -4.17 1.27 -28.36
N VAL A 138 -3.62 1.43 -27.14
CA VAL A 138 -2.26 0.98 -26.80
C VAL A 138 -2.27 0.26 -25.47
N SER A 139 -2.85 -0.95 -25.44
CA SER A 139 -2.89 -1.81 -24.26
C SER A 139 -1.51 -1.97 -23.63
N GLY A 140 -1.42 -1.67 -22.35
CA GLY A 140 -0.20 -1.84 -21.57
C GLY A 140 0.79 -0.68 -21.58
N SER A 141 0.54 0.37 -22.36
CA SER A 141 1.37 1.58 -22.31
C SER A 141 1.24 2.31 -20.98
N PRO A 142 2.35 2.83 -20.42
CA PRO A 142 2.29 3.66 -19.23
C PRO A 142 1.48 4.94 -19.48
N ILE A 143 0.64 5.32 -18.54
CA ILE A 143 -0.07 6.59 -18.58
C ILE A 143 0.88 7.65 -18.02
N THR A 144 1.43 8.50 -18.88
CA THR A 144 2.31 9.60 -18.47
C THR A 144 1.48 10.86 -18.21
N PHE A 145 1.86 11.59 -17.17
CA PHE A 145 1.17 12.83 -16.81
C PHE A 145 2.14 13.78 -16.10
N MET A 146 1.77 15.05 -16.08
CA MET A 146 2.44 16.08 -15.29
C MET A 146 1.41 16.77 -14.40
N ASN A 147 1.62 16.70 -13.09
CA ASN A 147 0.73 17.33 -12.11
C ASN A 147 1.51 17.67 -10.83
N ASP A 148 1.45 18.94 -10.42
CA ASP A 148 2.21 19.46 -9.28
C ASP A 148 1.85 18.74 -7.97
N GLY A 149 0.60 18.36 -7.77
CA GLY A 149 0.16 17.64 -6.58
C GLY A 149 0.77 16.24 -6.48
N TYR A 150 0.82 15.49 -7.59
CA TYR A 150 1.49 14.19 -7.65
C TYR A 150 3.01 14.34 -7.56
N TYR A 151 3.57 15.36 -8.20
CA TYR A 151 4.98 15.67 -8.05
C TYR A 151 5.34 15.94 -6.57
N MET A 152 4.54 16.74 -5.88
CA MET A 152 4.73 17.01 -4.45
C MET A 152 4.63 15.73 -3.60
N LEU A 153 3.64 14.85 -3.87
CA LEU A 153 3.54 13.55 -3.19
C LEU A 153 4.74 12.64 -3.44
N GLY A 154 5.24 12.60 -4.68
CA GLY A 154 6.24 11.63 -5.12
C GLY A 154 7.68 12.13 -5.01
N LEU A 155 7.95 13.40 -5.21
CA LEU A 155 9.29 13.98 -5.28
C LEU A 155 9.46 15.30 -4.51
N GLY A 156 8.36 15.87 -4.00
CA GLY A 156 8.40 17.14 -3.29
C GLY A 156 9.12 17.06 -1.95
N ASP A 157 9.65 18.21 -1.53
CA ASP A 157 10.33 18.40 -0.26
C ASP A 157 9.71 19.58 0.50
N ILE A 158 9.64 19.45 1.82
CA ILE A 158 9.30 20.55 2.73
C ILE A 158 10.50 20.77 3.65
N CYS A 159 11.12 21.94 3.56
CA CYS A 159 12.32 22.29 4.34
C CYS A 159 13.46 21.25 4.23
N GLY A 160 13.64 20.64 3.05
CA GLY A 160 14.66 19.61 2.82
C GLY A 160 14.30 18.21 3.33
N ILE A 161 13.06 18.01 3.79
CA ILE A 161 12.55 16.70 4.21
C ILE A 161 11.61 16.18 3.11
N PRO A 162 11.82 14.96 2.59
CA PRO A 162 10.92 14.36 1.61
C PRO A 162 9.47 14.32 2.11
N PHE A 163 8.54 14.84 1.32
CA PHE A 163 7.12 14.89 1.72
C PHE A 163 6.54 13.52 2.04
N GLN A 164 7.00 12.49 1.35
CA GLN A 164 6.63 11.09 1.59
C GLN A 164 6.97 10.63 3.02
N LEU A 165 8.12 11.07 3.55
CA LEU A 165 8.53 10.75 4.92
C LEU A 165 7.60 11.40 5.93
N ILE A 166 7.16 12.64 5.68
CA ILE A 166 6.19 13.33 6.55
C ILE A 166 4.87 12.56 6.56
N VAL A 167 4.37 12.17 5.38
CA VAL A 167 3.13 11.37 5.26
C VAL A 167 3.28 10.04 5.99
N TYR A 168 4.41 9.34 5.79
CA TYR A 168 4.69 8.07 6.48
C TYR A 168 4.67 8.24 8.01
N VAL A 169 5.38 9.24 8.54
CA VAL A 169 5.46 9.47 9.99
C VAL A 169 4.08 9.79 10.57
N VAL A 170 3.28 10.61 9.89
CA VAL A 170 1.90 10.93 10.32
C VAL A 170 1.06 9.66 10.39
N ILE A 171 1.10 8.83 9.35
CA ILE A 171 0.33 7.57 9.32
C ILE A 171 0.84 6.59 10.36
N PHE A 172 2.17 6.48 10.50
CA PHE A 172 2.79 5.64 11.53
C PHE A 172 2.30 6.00 12.93
N VAL A 173 2.29 7.31 13.28
CA VAL A 173 1.79 7.78 14.57
C VAL A 173 0.31 7.45 14.76
N ILE A 174 -0.51 7.64 13.71
CA ILE A 174 -1.95 7.30 13.76
C ILE A 174 -2.13 5.81 14.02
N ILE A 175 -1.47 4.94 13.25
CA ILE A 175 -1.59 3.48 13.38
C ILE A 175 -1.03 3.03 14.74
N TYR A 176 0.09 3.60 15.19
CA TYR A 176 0.66 3.32 16.52
C TYR A 176 -0.34 3.66 17.63
N ILE A 177 -1.00 4.82 17.56
CA ILE A 177 -2.03 5.22 18.54
C ILE A 177 -3.21 4.24 18.47
N ILE A 178 -3.66 3.88 17.27
CA ILE A 178 -4.76 2.93 17.08
C ILE A 178 -4.42 1.59 17.74
N LEU A 179 -3.27 1.02 17.41
CA LEU A 179 -2.88 -0.30 17.90
C LEU A 179 -2.63 -0.32 19.40
N LYS A 180 -1.99 0.70 19.96
CA LYS A 180 -1.55 0.71 21.36
C LYS A 180 -2.59 1.22 22.34
N TYR A 181 -3.37 2.24 21.96
CA TYR A 181 -4.21 2.97 22.91
C TYR A 181 -5.72 2.81 22.67
N THR A 182 -6.17 2.26 21.53
CA THR A 182 -7.60 2.17 21.24
C THR A 182 -8.22 0.80 21.54
N ARG A 183 -9.55 0.77 21.58
CA ARG A 183 -10.32 -0.49 21.68
C ARG A 183 -10.12 -1.35 20.43
N LEU A 184 -9.95 -0.73 19.25
CA LEU A 184 -9.73 -1.44 17.99
C LEU A 184 -8.40 -2.18 18.02
N GLY A 185 -7.32 -1.55 18.49
CA GLY A 185 -6.02 -2.22 18.59
C GLY A 185 -6.09 -3.44 19.50
N ARG A 186 -6.64 -3.30 20.71
CA ARG A 186 -6.83 -4.47 21.60
C ARG A 186 -7.63 -5.58 20.94
N ALA A 187 -8.69 -5.24 20.20
CA ALA A 187 -9.50 -6.22 19.51
C ALA A 187 -8.73 -6.92 18.37
N ILE A 188 -7.86 -6.20 17.62
CA ILE A 188 -7.00 -6.76 16.58
C ILE A 188 -6.08 -7.84 17.19
N TYR A 189 -5.37 -7.53 18.27
CA TYR A 189 -4.50 -8.49 18.96
C TYR A 189 -5.25 -9.69 19.52
N THR A 190 -6.44 -9.46 20.10
CA THR A 190 -7.25 -10.56 20.67
C THR A 190 -7.78 -11.48 19.57
N VAL A 191 -8.28 -10.94 18.46
CA VAL A 191 -8.78 -11.71 17.30
C VAL A 191 -7.67 -12.54 16.69
N GLY A 192 -6.48 -11.96 16.50
CA GLY A 192 -5.34 -12.67 15.95
C GLY A 192 -4.76 -13.73 16.89
N GLY A 193 -4.87 -13.53 18.23
CA GLY A 193 -4.44 -14.54 19.19
C GLY A 193 -5.40 -15.73 19.27
N ASN A 194 -6.70 -15.49 19.32
CA ASN A 194 -7.72 -16.53 19.28
C ASN A 194 -9.10 -15.91 18.98
N THR A 195 -9.61 -16.20 17.80
CA THR A 195 -10.88 -15.66 17.31
C THR A 195 -12.09 -16.11 18.17
N GLU A 196 -12.08 -17.33 18.71
CA GLU A 196 -13.16 -17.83 19.57
C GLU A 196 -13.17 -17.13 20.93
N VAL A 197 -11.98 -16.92 21.52
CA VAL A 197 -11.84 -16.14 22.78
C VAL A 197 -12.32 -14.71 22.57
N ALA A 198 -11.98 -14.09 21.46
CA ALA A 198 -12.48 -12.75 21.10
C ALA A 198 -14.01 -12.72 21.03
N ARG A 199 -14.63 -13.74 20.41
CA ARG A 199 -16.09 -13.87 20.30
C ARG A 199 -16.76 -14.07 21.65
N LEU A 200 -16.19 -14.90 22.51
CA LEU A 200 -16.68 -15.11 23.88
C LEU A 200 -16.57 -13.85 24.75
N ALA A 201 -15.55 -13.00 24.48
CA ALA A 201 -15.40 -11.70 25.12
C ALA A 201 -16.33 -10.61 24.55
N GLY A 202 -17.32 -10.98 23.71
CA GLY A 202 -18.29 -10.06 23.12
C GLY A 202 -17.77 -9.19 21.98
N MET A 203 -16.58 -9.46 21.46
CA MET A 203 -16.03 -8.78 20.28
C MET A 203 -16.68 -9.33 19.00
N LYS A 204 -16.61 -8.57 17.91
CA LYS A 204 -17.08 -8.97 16.59
C LYS A 204 -15.88 -9.20 15.66
N PRO A 205 -15.26 -10.41 15.63
CA PRO A 205 -14.06 -10.68 14.84
C PRO A 205 -14.24 -10.32 13.36
N ASP A 206 -15.42 -10.63 12.80
CA ASP A 206 -15.73 -10.34 11.40
C ASP A 206 -15.61 -8.86 11.06
N ALA A 207 -16.11 -7.97 11.93
CA ALA A 207 -16.01 -6.53 11.71
C ALA A 207 -14.56 -6.05 11.83
N ILE A 208 -13.78 -6.65 12.74
CA ILE A 208 -12.37 -6.29 12.95
C ILE A 208 -11.54 -6.69 11.74
N ILE A 209 -11.70 -7.91 11.24
CA ILE A 209 -11.05 -8.40 10.02
C ILE A 209 -11.39 -7.49 8.84
N LEU A 210 -12.68 -7.21 8.64
CA LEU A 210 -13.15 -6.33 7.56
C LEU A 210 -12.50 -4.95 7.62
N ILE A 211 -12.41 -4.34 8.80
CA ILE A 211 -11.75 -3.05 8.99
C ILE A 211 -10.27 -3.15 8.63
N CYS A 212 -9.54 -4.17 9.10
CA CYS A 212 -8.11 -4.31 8.84
C CYS A 212 -7.81 -4.43 7.34
N TYR A 213 -8.55 -5.27 6.61
CA TYR A 213 -8.37 -5.41 5.16
C TYR A 213 -8.74 -4.15 4.39
N THR A 214 -9.80 -3.44 4.80
CA THR A 214 -10.19 -2.17 4.19
C THR A 214 -9.10 -1.12 4.37
N PHE A 215 -8.55 -0.98 5.59
CA PHE A 215 -7.43 -0.07 5.86
C PHE A 215 -6.17 -0.47 5.10
N CYS A 216 -5.87 -1.76 4.98
CA CYS A 216 -4.75 -2.25 4.18
C CYS A 216 -4.90 -1.82 2.71
N GLY A 217 -6.08 -2.00 2.13
CA GLY A 217 -6.37 -1.54 0.77
C GLY A 217 -6.19 -0.03 0.59
N ILE A 218 -6.70 0.79 1.52
CA ILE A 218 -6.55 2.25 1.48
C ILE A 218 -5.07 2.66 1.58
N LEU A 219 -4.30 2.08 2.50
CA LEU A 219 -2.89 2.41 2.67
C LEU A 219 -2.03 1.92 1.50
N ALA A 220 -2.34 0.75 0.93
CA ALA A 220 -1.74 0.31 -0.33
C ALA A 220 -2.07 1.27 -1.47
N GLY A 221 -3.30 1.76 -1.55
CA GLY A 221 -3.71 2.79 -2.49
C GLY A 221 -2.90 4.08 -2.35
N LEU A 222 -2.70 4.56 -1.12
CA LEU A 222 -1.89 5.74 -0.85
C LEU A 222 -0.43 5.54 -1.24
N ALA A 223 0.17 4.40 -0.92
CA ALA A 223 1.51 4.07 -1.37
C ALA A 223 1.60 4.02 -2.92
N GLY A 224 0.55 3.52 -3.58
CA GLY A 224 0.44 3.52 -5.04
C GLY A 224 0.37 4.92 -5.65
N THR A 225 -0.37 5.86 -5.05
CA THR A 225 -0.40 7.26 -5.51
C THR A 225 0.95 7.95 -5.35
N ILE A 226 1.68 7.65 -4.27
CA ILE A 226 3.05 8.12 -4.06
C ILE A 226 4.00 7.54 -5.12
N LEU A 227 3.89 6.25 -5.41
CA LEU A 227 4.70 5.58 -6.44
C LEU A 227 4.55 6.24 -7.80
N VAL A 228 3.31 6.51 -8.20
CA VAL A 228 2.98 7.17 -9.46
C VAL A 228 3.51 8.61 -9.48
N GLY A 229 3.40 9.33 -8.40
CA GLY A 229 4.00 10.66 -8.26
C GLY A 229 5.53 10.64 -8.41
N LYS A 230 6.19 9.61 -7.85
CA LYS A 230 7.64 9.42 -7.97
C LYS A 230 8.07 9.11 -9.41
N LEU A 231 7.27 8.31 -10.13
CA LEU A 231 7.57 7.89 -11.50
C LEU A 231 7.03 8.85 -12.58
N SER A 232 6.16 9.79 -12.22
CA SER A 232 5.38 10.63 -13.13
C SER A 232 4.66 9.82 -14.22
N SER A 233 4.39 8.57 -13.91
CA SER A 233 3.71 7.64 -14.82
C SER A 233 3.04 6.51 -14.05
N ALA A 234 1.90 6.04 -14.55
CA ALA A 234 1.22 4.84 -14.05
C ALA A 234 1.39 3.70 -15.04
N SER A 235 1.92 2.58 -14.58
CA SER A 235 2.14 1.38 -15.40
C SER A 235 1.24 0.25 -14.93
N THR A 236 0.72 -0.53 -15.88
CA THR A 236 -0.12 -1.70 -15.60
C THR A 236 0.64 -2.81 -14.88
N VAL A 237 1.97 -2.84 -14.99
CA VAL A 237 2.84 -3.81 -14.31
C VAL A 237 3.50 -3.25 -13.05
N ALA A 238 3.16 -2.02 -12.64
CA ALA A 238 3.70 -1.40 -11.44
C ALA A 238 3.45 -2.26 -10.19
N ALA A 239 4.34 -2.15 -9.22
CA ALA A 239 4.27 -2.81 -7.92
C ALA A 239 4.05 -4.35 -7.96
N LYS A 240 4.43 -5.01 -9.06
CA LYS A 240 4.38 -6.47 -9.16
C LYS A 240 5.44 -7.08 -8.24
N GLY A 241 5.03 -7.97 -7.35
CA GLY A 241 5.91 -8.59 -6.34
C GLY A 241 6.02 -7.82 -5.02
N TYR A 242 5.54 -6.57 -4.96
CA TYR A 242 5.62 -5.76 -3.74
C TYR A 242 4.84 -6.35 -2.57
N GLU A 243 3.81 -7.16 -2.83
CA GLU A 243 3.07 -7.89 -1.82
C GLU A 243 3.98 -8.78 -0.97
N LEU A 244 4.96 -9.44 -1.57
CA LEU A 244 5.93 -10.27 -0.87
C LEU A 244 6.94 -9.44 -0.08
N ASP A 245 7.39 -8.32 -0.65
CA ASP A 245 8.29 -7.39 0.04
C ASP A 245 7.62 -6.80 1.29
N LEU A 246 6.33 -6.45 1.21
CA LEU A 246 5.56 -5.93 2.34
C LEU A 246 5.41 -6.97 3.45
N ILE A 247 5.05 -8.21 3.11
CA ILE A 247 4.95 -9.30 4.08
C ILE A 247 6.30 -9.54 4.75
N THR A 248 7.38 -9.59 3.95
CA THR A 248 8.73 -9.78 4.45
C THR A 248 9.15 -8.65 5.38
N ALA A 249 8.89 -7.39 5.01
CA ALA A 249 9.20 -6.23 5.85
C ALA A 249 8.49 -6.30 7.22
N VAL A 250 7.20 -6.65 7.23
CA VAL A 250 6.41 -6.78 8.46
C VAL A 250 6.90 -7.95 9.33
N ALA A 251 7.22 -9.09 8.72
CA ALA A 251 7.75 -10.25 9.43
C ALA A 251 9.13 -9.99 10.03
N LEU A 252 10.03 -9.35 9.27
CA LEU A 252 11.35 -8.92 9.77
C LEU A 252 11.24 -7.84 10.85
N GLY A 253 10.19 -7.01 10.81
CA GLY A 253 9.87 -6.03 11.84
C GLY A 253 9.43 -6.64 13.18
N GLY A 254 9.22 -7.97 13.24
CA GLY A 254 8.90 -8.71 14.47
C GLY A 254 7.41 -9.00 14.66
N THR A 255 6.57 -8.75 13.67
CA THR A 255 5.15 -9.15 13.74
C THR A 255 5.03 -10.64 13.46
N SER A 256 4.34 -11.37 14.36
CA SER A 256 4.10 -12.80 14.21
C SER A 256 3.15 -13.08 13.04
N MET A 257 3.55 -13.96 12.13
CA MET A 257 2.71 -14.41 11.01
C MET A 257 1.50 -15.25 11.47
N GLU A 258 1.52 -15.75 12.72
CA GLU A 258 0.39 -16.47 13.32
C GLU A 258 -0.66 -15.52 13.92
N GLY A 259 -0.38 -14.20 13.93
CA GLY A 259 -1.25 -13.18 14.50
C GLY A 259 -1.07 -12.97 16.02
N GLY A 260 -1.75 -11.95 16.54
CA GLY A 260 -1.88 -11.67 17.96
C GLY A 260 -0.62 -11.17 18.68
N LYS A 261 0.53 -11.07 18.02
CA LYS A 261 1.80 -10.66 18.62
C LYS A 261 2.63 -9.81 17.66
N GLY A 262 3.35 -8.81 18.19
CA GLY A 262 4.22 -7.91 17.43
C GLY A 262 3.59 -6.54 17.20
N GLY A 263 4.10 -5.78 16.19
CA GLY A 263 3.62 -4.45 15.81
C GLY A 263 4.68 -3.40 15.83
#